data_85c4a382bade85f1f845b338ec276ed6
#
_entry.id   85c4a382bade85f1f845b338ec276ed6
#
_cell.length_a   1.000
_cell.length_b   1.000
_cell.length_c   1.000
_cell.angle_alpha   90.00
_cell.angle_beta   90.00
_cell.angle_gamma   90.00
#
_symmetry.space_group_name_H-M   'P 1'
#
loop_
_entity.id
_entity.type
_entity.pdbx_description
1 polymer ?
#
loop_
_entity_poly.entity_id
_entity_poly.type
_entity_poly.pdbx_seq_one_letter_code
_entity_poly.pdbx_strand_id
1 'polypeptide(L)'
;MSDSFDPTPDDRFTFGLWTVGNPGADPFGPRVRPSISPTEIVAGLAKVGAYGVNLHDNDLVPFGASAAERDRIVADFKQACEDHGLAVPMATTNLFSHPVFRDGAFTSSN
;
A
#
# COMPACT_ATOMS: atom_id res chain seq x y z
N MET A 1 -18.96 -30.86 11.97
CA MET A 1 -18.76 -29.48 12.43
C MET A 1 -17.75 -28.83 11.51
N SER A 2 -18.15 -27.78 10.84
CA SER A 2 -17.16 -26.94 10.13
C SER A 2 -16.23 -26.35 11.19
N ASP A 3 -14.94 -26.46 10.96
CA ASP A 3 -13.96 -25.89 11.86
C ASP A 3 -14.13 -24.37 11.85
N SER A 4 -14.30 -23.75 13.02
CA SER A 4 -14.53 -22.30 13.14
C SER A 4 -13.34 -21.45 12.71
N PHE A 5 -12.28 -22.08 12.20
CA PHE A 5 -11.05 -21.45 11.73
C PHE A 5 -10.95 -21.31 10.20
N ASP A 6 -11.90 -21.88 9.46
CA ASP A 6 -11.92 -21.68 8.01
C ASP A 6 -12.28 -20.21 7.69
N PRO A 7 -11.50 -19.53 6.84
CA PRO A 7 -11.78 -18.14 6.46
C PRO A 7 -13.12 -18.04 5.72
N THR A 8 -13.87 -17.02 6.05
CA THR A 8 -15.19 -16.73 5.46
C THR A 8 -15.21 -15.33 4.85
N PRO A 9 -16.18 -14.99 4.00
CA PRO A 9 -16.35 -13.64 3.48
C PRO A 9 -16.58 -12.56 4.55
N ASP A 10 -16.97 -12.95 5.77
CA ASP A 10 -17.15 -12.05 6.90
C ASP A 10 -15.82 -11.65 7.57
N ASP A 11 -14.76 -12.39 7.28
CA ASP A 11 -13.41 -12.09 7.74
C ASP A 11 -12.84 -10.95 6.89
N ARG A 12 -12.64 -9.80 7.51
CA ARG A 12 -12.24 -8.56 6.82
C ARG A 12 -10.74 -8.48 6.65
N PHE A 13 -10.17 -9.33 5.78
CA PHE A 13 -8.74 -9.30 5.49
C PHE A 13 -8.35 -8.06 4.69
N THR A 14 -7.29 -7.39 5.15
CA THR A 14 -6.69 -6.24 4.47
C THR A 14 -5.22 -6.48 4.19
N PHE A 15 -4.70 -5.85 3.15
CA PHE A 15 -3.31 -6.02 2.71
C PHE A 15 -2.65 -4.66 2.53
N GLY A 16 -1.38 -4.57 2.91
CA GLY A 16 -0.60 -3.36 2.68
C GLY A 16 -0.11 -3.25 1.23
N LEU A 17 -0.16 -2.06 0.66
CA LEU A 17 0.45 -1.80 -0.66
C LEU A 17 1.93 -2.21 -0.68
N TRP A 18 2.65 -1.95 0.41
CA TRP A 18 4.06 -2.34 0.59
C TRP A 18 4.31 -3.85 0.54
N THR A 19 3.32 -4.65 0.93
CA THR A 19 3.43 -6.11 0.93
C THR A 19 3.24 -6.67 -0.48
N VAL A 20 2.15 -6.28 -1.13
CA VAL A 20 1.81 -6.75 -2.48
C VAL A 20 2.76 -6.18 -3.53
N GLY A 21 3.10 -4.91 -3.40
CA GLY A 21 4.05 -4.22 -4.26
C GLY A 21 5.52 -4.42 -3.90
N ASN A 22 5.86 -5.38 -3.02
CA ASN A 22 7.24 -5.59 -2.56
C ASN A 22 8.17 -5.87 -3.74
N PRO A 23 9.19 -5.02 -3.95
CA PRO A 23 10.08 -5.15 -5.11
C PRO A 23 11.10 -6.27 -4.97
N GLY A 24 11.12 -7.00 -3.84
CA GLY A 24 12.10 -8.05 -3.59
C GLY A 24 13.53 -7.51 -3.48
N ALA A 25 13.69 -6.34 -2.86
CA ALA A 25 15.01 -5.79 -2.57
C ALA A 25 15.50 -6.24 -1.20
N ASP A 26 16.76 -6.55 -1.10
CA ASP A 26 17.49 -6.73 0.16
C ASP A 26 18.63 -5.69 0.26
N PRO A 27 19.33 -5.59 1.41
CA PRO A 27 20.42 -4.61 1.57
C PRO A 27 21.61 -4.82 0.63
N PHE A 28 21.73 -5.99 0.00
CA PHE A 28 22.91 -6.40 -0.74
C PHE A 28 22.70 -6.46 -2.26
N GLY A 29 21.48 -6.25 -2.74
CA GLY A 29 21.19 -6.39 -4.16
C GLY A 29 20.12 -5.46 -4.70
N PRO A 30 19.98 -5.37 -6.02
CA PRO A 30 18.94 -4.59 -6.66
C PRO A 30 17.55 -5.24 -6.50
N ARG A 31 16.54 -4.47 -6.82
CA ARG A 31 15.17 -4.98 -6.90
C ARG A 31 15.05 -6.07 -7.94
N VAL A 32 14.39 -7.17 -7.60
CA VAL A 32 14.26 -8.36 -8.46
C VAL A 32 12.87 -8.56 -9.04
N ARG A 33 11.89 -7.74 -8.63
CA ARG A 33 10.52 -7.80 -9.12
C ARG A 33 10.16 -6.51 -9.85
N PRO A 34 9.32 -6.59 -10.89
CA PRO A 34 8.78 -5.41 -11.54
C PRO A 34 7.89 -4.63 -10.57
N SER A 35 7.84 -3.32 -10.74
CA SER A 35 6.90 -2.49 -9.98
C SER A 35 5.48 -2.76 -10.45
N ILE A 36 4.55 -2.84 -9.50
CA ILE A 36 3.11 -2.94 -9.74
C ILE A 36 2.49 -1.63 -9.27
N SER A 37 1.64 -1.04 -10.08
CA SER A 37 0.98 0.21 -9.70
C SER A 37 -0.06 -0.01 -8.59
N PRO A 38 -0.33 0.98 -7.74
CA PRO A 38 -1.36 0.87 -6.70
C PRO A 38 -2.75 0.47 -7.23
N THR A 39 -3.13 0.95 -8.41
CA THR A 39 -4.41 0.59 -9.04
C THR A 39 -4.46 -0.87 -9.52
N GLU A 40 -3.35 -1.40 -10.04
CA GLU A 40 -3.22 -2.82 -10.38
C GLU A 40 -3.27 -3.71 -9.13
N ILE A 41 -2.64 -3.26 -8.03
CA ILE A 41 -2.70 -3.96 -6.73
C ILE A 41 -4.15 -4.04 -6.24
N VAL A 42 -4.90 -2.93 -6.28
CA VAL A 42 -6.32 -2.90 -5.91
C VAL A 42 -7.13 -3.90 -6.73
N ALA A 43 -6.97 -3.91 -8.05
CA ALA A 43 -7.66 -4.85 -8.93
C ALA A 43 -7.28 -6.32 -8.62
N GLY A 44 -6.02 -6.57 -8.30
CA GLY A 44 -5.54 -7.91 -7.90
C GLY A 44 -6.14 -8.36 -6.57
N LEU A 45 -6.17 -7.49 -5.57
CA LEU A 45 -6.73 -7.76 -4.26
C LEU A 45 -8.24 -8.05 -4.32
N ALA A 46 -8.98 -7.33 -5.16
CA ALA A 46 -10.39 -7.60 -5.38
C ALA A 46 -10.64 -9.02 -5.92
N LYS A 47 -9.77 -9.52 -6.80
CA LYS A 47 -9.88 -10.88 -7.36
C LYS A 47 -9.69 -11.98 -6.31
N VAL A 48 -8.95 -11.72 -5.26
CA VAL A 48 -8.74 -12.69 -4.15
C VAL A 48 -9.70 -12.46 -2.99
N GLY A 49 -10.66 -11.57 -3.12
CA GLY A 49 -11.69 -11.33 -2.12
C GLY A 49 -11.24 -10.52 -0.91
N ALA A 50 -10.21 -9.69 -1.05
CA ALA A 50 -9.77 -8.81 0.02
C ALA A 50 -10.86 -7.80 0.40
N TYR A 51 -11.00 -7.52 1.69
CA TYR A 51 -11.88 -6.47 2.19
C TYR A 51 -11.33 -5.07 1.91
N GLY A 52 -10.02 -4.91 2.01
CA GLY A 52 -9.43 -3.59 1.87
C GLY A 52 -7.91 -3.60 1.67
N VAL A 53 -7.38 -2.40 1.51
CA VAL A 53 -5.96 -2.12 1.30
C VAL A 53 -5.50 -1.04 2.28
N ASN A 54 -4.33 -1.24 2.86
CA ASN A 54 -3.66 -0.28 3.75
C ASN A 54 -2.45 0.32 3.03
N LEU A 55 -2.01 1.49 3.45
CA LEU A 55 -0.88 2.15 2.81
C LEU A 55 -0.09 3.04 3.79
N HIS A 56 1.20 3.20 3.49
CA HIS A 56 1.94 4.37 3.91
C HIS A 56 1.83 5.46 2.84
N ASP A 57 2.08 6.70 3.21
CA ASP A 57 2.06 7.85 2.32
C ASP A 57 2.87 7.63 1.02
N ASN A 58 4.09 7.13 1.16
CA ASN A 58 5.00 6.92 0.03
C ASN A 58 4.82 5.59 -0.72
N ASP A 59 3.95 4.69 -0.26
CA ASP A 59 3.53 3.54 -1.04
C ASP A 59 2.62 3.98 -2.21
N LEU A 60 1.88 5.05 -1.99
CA LEU A 60 0.93 5.59 -2.96
C LEU A 60 1.54 6.74 -3.76
N VAL A 61 2.05 7.77 -3.08
CA VAL A 61 2.59 8.97 -3.72
C VAL A 61 4.11 8.97 -3.64
N PRO A 62 4.82 8.90 -4.77
CA PRO A 62 6.29 8.92 -4.77
C PRO A 62 6.83 10.21 -4.17
N PHE A 63 7.96 10.09 -3.43
CA PHE A 63 8.69 11.25 -2.95
C PHE A 63 9.12 12.14 -4.12
N GLY A 64 8.85 13.44 -4.00
CA GLY A 64 9.15 14.42 -5.04
C GLY A 64 8.05 14.61 -6.10
N ALA A 65 6.93 13.91 -5.98
CA ALA A 65 5.78 14.18 -6.85
C ALA A 65 5.30 15.63 -6.69
N SER A 66 4.94 16.27 -7.79
CA SER A 66 4.29 17.58 -7.78
C SER A 66 2.88 17.48 -7.15
N ALA A 67 2.33 18.61 -6.73
CA ALA A 67 0.97 18.65 -6.20
C ALA A 67 -0.06 18.08 -7.20
N ALA A 68 0.07 18.41 -8.47
CA ALA A 68 -0.83 17.92 -9.51
C ALA A 68 -0.70 16.40 -9.73
N GLU A 69 0.50 15.86 -9.69
CA GLU A 69 0.74 14.40 -9.78
C GLU A 69 0.17 13.67 -8.56
N ARG A 70 0.43 14.19 -7.35
CA ARG A 70 -0.15 13.66 -6.12
C ARG A 70 -1.67 13.60 -6.21
N ASP A 71 -2.30 14.70 -6.58
CA ASP A 71 -3.76 14.80 -6.62
C ASP A 71 -4.35 13.82 -7.65
N ARG A 72 -3.70 13.65 -8.80
CA ARG A 72 -4.09 12.67 -9.82
C ARG A 72 -3.94 11.24 -9.31
N ILE A 73 -2.78 10.90 -8.72
CA ILE A 73 -2.52 9.56 -8.19
C ILE A 73 -3.55 9.19 -7.11
N VAL A 74 -3.85 10.12 -6.21
CA VAL A 74 -4.84 9.91 -5.15
C VAL A 74 -6.25 9.73 -5.73
N ALA A 75 -6.63 10.52 -6.73
CA ALA A 75 -7.92 10.40 -7.39
C ALA A 75 -8.06 9.05 -8.11
N ASP A 76 -7.04 8.64 -8.87
CA ASP A 76 -7.02 7.35 -9.59
C ASP A 76 -7.10 6.16 -8.62
N PHE A 77 -6.35 6.22 -7.52
CA PHE A 77 -6.39 5.18 -6.49
C PHE A 77 -7.75 5.10 -5.79
N LYS A 78 -8.32 6.24 -5.42
CA LYS A 78 -9.65 6.30 -4.82
C LYS A 78 -10.70 5.70 -5.76
N GLN A 79 -10.66 6.08 -7.03
CA GLN A 79 -11.59 5.56 -8.04
C GLN A 79 -11.42 4.03 -8.20
N ALA A 80 -10.20 3.53 -8.25
CA ALA A 80 -9.95 2.09 -8.31
C ALA A 80 -10.53 1.35 -7.09
N CYS A 81 -10.37 1.89 -5.89
CA CYS A 81 -10.96 1.31 -4.68
C CYS A 81 -12.50 1.30 -4.75
N GLU A 82 -13.13 2.37 -5.21
CA GLU A 82 -14.58 2.46 -5.40
C GLU A 82 -15.07 1.45 -6.44
N ASP A 83 -14.41 1.37 -7.60
CA ASP A 83 -14.78 0.47 -8.70
C ASP A 83 -14.69 -1.01 -8.31
N HIS A 84 -13.76 -1.36 -7.44
CA HIS A 84 -13.51 -2.72 -6.98
C HIS A 84 -14.11 -3.03 -5.59
N GLY A 85 -14.75 -2.06 -4.96
CA GLY A 85 -15.39 -2.25 -3.66
C GLY A 85 -14.42 -2.50 -2.50
N LEU A 86 -13.17 -2.01 -2.59
CA LEU A 86 -12.20 -2.14 -1.51
C LEU A 86 -12.25 -0.94 -0.57
N ALA A 87 -12.21 -1.23 0.74
CA ALA A 87 -12.03 -0.20 1.77
C ALA A 87 -10.56 0.19 1.92
N VAL A 88 -10.32 1.37 2.50
CA VAL A 88 -9.00 1.81 2.96
C VAL A 88 -9.08 2.01 4.48
N PRO A 89 -8.95 0.95 5.29
CA PRO A 89 -9.13 1.05 6.73
C PRO A 89 -8.02 1.79 7.45
N MET A 90 -6.81 1.82 6.87
CA MET A 90 -5.66 2.47 7.48
C MET A 90 -4.77 3.13 6.43
N ALA A 91 -4.44 4.39 6.69
CA ALA A 91 -3.37 5.10 6.03
C ALA A 91 -2.43 5.68 7.11
N THR A 92 -1.13 5.56 6.91
CA THR A 92 -0.14 5.97 7.90
C THR A 92 1.06 6.65 7.24
N THR A 93 1.84 7.36 8.03
CA THR A 93 3.09 7.97 7.59
C THR A 93 4.23 6.97 7.71
N ASN A 94 5.07 6.88 6.69
CA ASN A 94 6.28 6.07 6.74
C ASN A 94 7.41 6.85 7.42
N LEU A 95 7.56 6.64 8.73
CA LEU A 95 8.56 7.33 9.54
C LEU A 95 9.95 6.66 9.50
N PHE A 96 10.09 5.50 8.88
CA PHE A 96 11.32 4.69 8.95
C PHE A 96 12.09 4.61 7.63
N SER A 97 11.44 4.64 6.48
CA SER A 97 12.12 4.53 5.17
C SER A 97 11.82 5.68 4.21
N HIS A 98 10.92 6.60 4.58
CA HIS A 98 10.63 7.76 3.74
C HIS A 98 11.87 8.69 3.72
N PRO A 99 12.33 9.15 2.55
CA PRO A 99 13.55 9.96 2.41
C PRO A 99 13.60 11.23 3.24
N VAL A 100 12.44 11.79 3.60
CA VAL A 100 12.34 13.00 4.45
C VAL A 100 12.83 12.74 5.89
N PHE A 101 12.74 11.49 6.35
CA PHE A 101 13.14 11.08 7.70
C PHE A 101 14.46 10.31 7.72
N ARG A 102 15.36 10.57 6.77
CA ARG A 102 16.65 9.86 6.67
C ARG A 102 17.54 9.96 7.91
N ASP A 103 17.27 10.93 8.77
CA ASP A 103 17.97 11.16 10.05
C ASP A 103 17.11 10.76 11.27
N GLY A 104 16.02 10.03 11.04
CA GLY A 104 15.07 9.62 12.06
C GLY A 104 13.93 10.63 12.27
N ALA A 105 12.71 10.13 12.45
CA ALA A 105 11.53 10.99 12.59
C ALA A 105 11.44 11.64 13.98
N PHE A 106 11.75 10.86 15.03
CA PHE A 106 11.67 11.29 16.43
C PHE A 106 13.04 11.38 17.11
N THR A 107 14.08 10.89 16.48
CA THR A 107 15.44 10.83 17.03
C THR A 107 16.39 11.83 16.36
N SER A 108 15.97 12.51 15.32
CA SER A 108 16.73 13.56 14.67
C SER A 108 16.90 14.77 15.61
N SER A 109 18.07 15.36 15.56
CA SER A 109 18.39 16.63 16.27
C SER A 109 18.05 17.88 15.44
N ASN A 110 17.56 17.73 14.23
CA ASN A 110 17.20 18.81 13.30
C ASN A 110 15.69 19.06 13.28
#